data_a1c2fa51bbb27e211d1c5c08a9c9ebcb
#
_entry.id   a1c2fa51bbb27e211d1c5c08a9c9ebcb
#
_cell.length_a   1.000
_cell.length_b   1.000
_cell.length_c   1.000
_cell.angle_alpha   90.00
_cell.angle_beta   90.00
_cell.angle_gamma   90.00
#
_symmetry.space_group_name_H-M   'P 1'
#
loop_
_entity.id
_entity.type
_entity.pdbx_description
1 polymer ?
#
loop_
_entity_poly.entity_id
_entity_poly.type
_entity_poly.pdbx_seq_one_letter_code
_entity_poly.pdbx_strand_id
1 'polypeptide(L)'
;EIARMFNVKNIGLGVQYNGGLNTFGSYEPSWLAGAEYPINLGIGTLVSSAWVRHTHLYGYGWQLTGVWYEQLSDKVSFTGFADIWNDGDLVVWMTEPQIWYSFGQLAVGGEVEISQNFVWGAGEDIQVMPTLGVKWEF
;
A
#
# COMPACT_ATOMS: atom_id res chain seq x y z
N GLU A 1 -4.00 -4.70 -9.39
CA GLU A 1 -2.83 -3.88 -9.70
C GLU A 1 -2.03 -4.53 -10.82
N ILE A 2 -1.54 -3.72 -11.78
CA ILE A 2 -0.58 -4.13 -12.80
C ILE A 2 0.52 -3.07 -12.80
N ALA A 3 1.74 -3.47 -12.49
CA ALA A 3 2.88 -2.56 -12.41
C ALA A 3 4.04 -3.06 -13.29
N ARG A 4 4.80 -2.13 -13.84
CA ARG A 4 6.05 -2.40 -14.52
C ARG A 4 7.12 -1.43 -14.05
N MET A 5 8.25 -1.99 -13.57
CA MET A 5 9.37 -1.23 -13.04
C MET A 5 10.63 -1.43 -13.92
N PHE A 6 11.39 -0.35 -14.05
CA PHE A 6 12.68 -0.31 -14.75
C PHE A 6 13.72 0.25 -13.81
N ASN A 7 14.74 -0.53 -13.48
CA ASN A 7 15.77 -0.11 -12.54
C ASN A 7 16.88 0.69 -13.21
N VAL A 8 17.16 1.87 -12.70
CA VAL A 8 18.27 2.73 -13.10
C VAL A 8 19.03 3.18 -11.86
N LYS A 9 20.19 2.60 -11.59
CA LYS A 9 21.07 2.97 -10.45
C LYS A 9 20.34 3.01 -9.09
N ASN A 10 19.69 1.95 -8.70
CA ASN A 10 18.90 1.83 -7.45
C ASN A 10 17.60 2.66 -7.43
N ILE A 11 17.26 3.35 -8.51
CA ILE A 11 15.96 3.98 -8.66
C ILE A 11 15.12 3.10 -9.57
N GLY A 12 13.95 2.68 -9.10
CA GLY A 12 12.93 2.07 -9.93
C GLY A 12 12.11 3.16 -10.62
N LEU A 13 11.97 3.07 -11.93
CA LEU A 13 11.00 3.90 -12.68
C LEU A 13 9.86 3.01 -13.10
N GLY A 14 8.63 3.42 -12.88
CA GLY A 14 7.52 2.56 -13.16
C GLY A 14 6.24 3.25 -13.58
N VAL A 15 5.37 2.42 -14.12
CA VAL A 15 3.97 2.74 -14.34
C VAL A 15 3.11 1.67 -13.69
N GLN A 16 2.00 2.10 -13.11
CA GLN A 16 1.11 1.25 -12.36
C GLN A 16 -0.34 1.59 -12.73
N TYR A 17 -1.19 0.60 -12.78
CA TYR A 17 -2.63 0.76 -12.90
C TYR A 17 -3.31 0.13 -11.69
N ASN A 18 -4.09 0.92 -10.97
CA ASN A 18 -4.91 0.46 -9.86
C ASN A 18 -6.36 0.52 -10.26
N GLY A 19 -7.06 -0.57 -10.05
CA GLY A 19 -8.50 -0.68 -10.27
C GLY A 19 -9.00 -1.94 -9.60
N GLY A 20 -10.27 -1.99 -9.27
CA GLY A 20 -10.84 -3.13 -8.58
C GLY A 20 -12.33 -3.02 -8.39
N LEU A 21 -12.88 -4.08 -7.82
CA LEU A 21 -14.27 -4.21 -7.44
C LEU A 21 -14.35 -4.53 -5.95
N ASN A 22 -15.33 -3.96 -5.29
CA ASN A 22 -15.73 -4.36 -3.95
C ASN A 22 -17.24 -4.58 -3.90
N THR A 23 -17.79 -4.86 -2.75
CA THR A 23 -19.23 -5.07 -2.53
C THR A 23 -20.10 -3.84 -2.85
N PHE A 24 -19.51 -2.66 -2.93
CA PHE A 24 -20.21 -1.39 -3.20
C PHE A 24 -20.02 -0.91 -4.64
N GLY A 25 -19.20 -1.60 -5.45
CA GLY A 25 -18.97 -1.26 -6.85
C GLY A 25 -17.48 -1.28 -7.24
N SER A 26 -17.15 -0.57 -8.33
CA SER A 26 -15.77 -0.41 -8.78
C SER A 26 -15.09 0.76 -8.05
N TYR A 27 -13.82 0.56 -7.71
CA TYR A 27 -12.96 1.69 -7.35
C TYR A 27 -12.71 2.57 -8.56
N GLU A 28 -12.57 3.88 -8.32
CA GLU A 28 -12.13 4.80 -9.37
C GLU A 28 -10.74 4.37 -9.88
N PRO A 29 -10.62 3.98 -11.15
CA PRO A 29 -9.35 3.52 -11.67
C PRO A 29 -8.30 4.64 -11.69
N SER A 30 -7.06 4.31 -11.37
CA SER A 30 -5.95 5.27 -11.41
C SER A 30 -4.74 4.72 -12.16
N TRP A 31 -4.12 5.60 -12.92
CA TRP A 31 -2.82 5.40 -13.53
C TRP A 31 -1.78 6.16 -12.72
N LEU A 32 -0.65 5.51 -12.44
CA LEU A 32 0.47 6.11 -11.74
C LEU A 32 1.72 5.97 -12.61
N ALA A 33 2.51 7.04 -12.66
CA ALA A 33 3.84 7.04 -13.26
C ALA A 33 4.80 7.73 -12.29
N GLY A 34 5.93 7.10 -11.99
CA GLY A 34 6.81 7.65 -10.96
C GLY A 34 8.08 6.85 -10.74
N ALA A 35 8.65 7.08 -9.58
CA ALA A 35 9.89 6.47 -9.16
C ALA A 35 9.78 5.90 -7.75
N GLU A 36 10.53 4.82 -7.51
CA GLU A 36 10.72 4.23 -6.20
C GLU A 36 12.20 4.18 -5.83
N TYR A 37 12.46 4.20 -4.52
CA TYR A 37 13.78 4.11 -3.97
C TYR A 37 13.77 3.24 -2.69
N PRO A 38 14.56 2.16 -2.64
CA PRO A 38 14.69 1.35 -1.44
C PRO A 38 15.61 2.06 -0.43
N ILE A 39 15.11 2.20 0.80
CA ILE A 39 15.84 2.75 1.94
C ILE A 39 16.13 1.62 2.91
N ASN A 40 17.41 1.32 3.12
CA ASN A 40 17.82 0.36 4.14
C ASN A 40 17.84 1.05 5.50
N LEU A 41 16.97 0.61 6.40
CA LEU A 41 16.86 1.15 7.76
C LEU A 41 17.78 0.46 8.77
N GLY A 42 18.57 -0.53 8.31
CA GLY A 42 19.43 -1.34 9.20
C GLY A 42 18.71 -2.44 9.97
N ILE A 43 17.41 -2.29 10.12
CA ILE A 43 16.49 -3.26 10.75
C ILE A 43 15.52 -3.87 9.75
N GLY A 44 15.53 -3.40 8.50
CA GLY A 44 14.68 -3.84 7.41
C GLY A 44 14.74 -2.92 6.21
N THR A 45 13.84 -3.10 5.29
CA THR A 45 13.76 -2.33 4.05
C THR A 45 12.46 -1.55 3.98
N LEU A 46 12.56 -0.25 3.75
CA LEU A 46 11.46 0.61 3.34
C LEU A 46 11.62 0.94 1.86
N VAL A 47 10.68 0.58 1.03
CA VAL A 47 10.60 1.06 -0.35
C VAL A 47 9.69 2.27 -0.37
N SER A 48 10.23 3.43 -0.71
CA SER A 48 9.48 4.68 -0.84
C SER A 48 9.25 5.00 -2.31
N SER A 49 8.05 5.42 -2.66
CA SER A 49 7.68 5.76 -4.04
C SER A 49 6.97 7.10 -4.10
N ALA A 50 7.23 7.83 -5.18
CA ALA A 50 6.54 9.08 -5.50
C ALA A 50 5.96 8.97 -6.91
N TRP A 51 4.68 9.27 -7.06
CA TRP A 51 3.91 9.05 -8.26
C TRP A 51 3.17 10.32 -8.70
N VAL A 52 3.16 10.56 -9.99
CA VAL A 52 2.10 11.33 -10.62
C VAL A 52 0.92 10.37 -10.82
N ARG A 53 -0.23 10.74 -10.30
CA ARG A 53 -1.46 9.95 -10.34
C ARG A 53 -2.45 10.60 -11.32
N HIS A 54 -3.16 9.80 -12.08
CA HIS A 54 -4.24 10.26 -12.96
C HIS A 54 -5.46 9.37 -12.78
N THR A 55 -6.60 9.99 -12.53
CA THR A 55 -7.91 9.33 -12.52
C THR A 55 -8.84 10.00 -13.53
N HIS A 56 -9.86 9.28 -13.97
CA HIS A 56 -10.86 9.86 -14.88
C HIS A 56 -11.70 10.94 -14.19
N LEU A 57 -12.05 10.69 -12.92
CA LEU A 57 -12.95 11.58 -12.17
C LEU A 57 -12.25 12.85 -11.65
N TYR A 58 -11.01 12.71 -11.13
CA TYR A 58 -10.29 13.80 -10.44
C TYR A 58 -9.14 14.38 -11.25
N GLY A 59 -8.79 13.80 -12.42
CA GLY A 59 -7.69 14.27 -13.25
C GLY A 59 -6.32 13.93 -12.69
N TYR A 60 -5.38 14.87 -12.78
CA TYR A 60 -4.01 14.68 -12.31
C TYR A 60 -3.85 15.02 -10.84
N GLY A 61 -3.06 14.21 -10.17
CA GLY A 61 -2.71 14.36 -8.77
C GLY A 61 -1.34 13.72 -8.48
N TRP A 62 -1.10 13.48 -7.22
CA TRP A 62 0.13 12.86 -6.72
C TRP A 62 -0.21 11.75 -5.72
N GLN A 63 0.73 10.82 -5.56
CA GLN A 63 0.68 9.80 -4.53
C GLN A 63 2.09 9.54 -3.98
N LEU A 64 2.20 9.38 -2.68
CA LEU A 64 3.39 8.87 -2.01
C LEU A 64 3.04 7.54 -1.37
N THR A 65 3.92 6.57 -1.56
CA THR A 65 3.78 5.20 -1.03
C THR A 65 5.02 4.80 -0.26
N GLY A 66 4.84 4.21 0.90
CA GLY A 66 5.89 3.52 1.64
C GLY A 66 5.48 2.07 1.86
N VAL A 67 6.33 1.12 1.48
CA VAL A 67 6.13 -0.32 1.73
C VAL A 67 7.29 -0.82 2.57
N TRP A 68 7.00 -1.51 3.65
CA TRP A 68 8.04 -2.05 4.53
C TRP A 68 7.92 -3.56 4.73
N TYR A 69 9.08 -4.16 4.90
CA TYR A 69 9.22 -5.55 5.30
C TYR A 69 10.34 -5.66 6.32
N GLU A 70 10.02 -6.19 7.48
CA GLU A 70 10.94 -6.43 8.58
C GLU A 70 10.79 -7.85 9.10
N GLN A 71 11.90 -8.59 9.18
CA GLN A 71 11.95 -9.89 9.81
C GLN A 71 12.36 -9.72 11.27
N LEU A 72 11.39 -9.73 12.19
CA LEU A 72 11.63 -9.51 13.62
C LEU A 72 12.28 -10.73 14.29
N SER A 73 12.02 -11.94 13.79
CA SER A 73 12.66 -13.19 14.21
C SER A 73 12.49 -14.25 13.13
N ASP A 74 13.07 -15.45 13.31
CA ASP A 74 12.92 -16.57 12.37
C ASP A 74 11.47 -16.93 12.06
N LYS A 75 10.53 -16.51 12.91
CA LYS A 75 9.11 -16.85 12.78
C LYS A 75 8.19 -15.64 12.69
N VAL A 76 8.66 -14.44 13.00
CA VAL A 76 7.82 -13.25 13.08
C VAL A 76 8.26 -12.24 12.04
N SER A 77 7.36 -11.84 11.17
CA SER A 77 7.56 -10.72 10.25
C SER A 77 6.58 -9.58 10.54
N PHE A 78 7.05 -8.36 10.33
CA PHE A 78 6.27 -7.13 10.36
C PHE A 78 6.34 -6.49 8.98
N THR A 79 5.19 -6.38 8.33
CA THR A 79 5.08 -5.88 6.97
C THR A 79 3.99 -4.81 6.90
N GLY A 80 3.87 -4.14 5.78
CA GLY A 80 2.76 -3.24 5.56
C GLY A 80 3.08 -2.16 4.54
N PHE A 81 2.15 -1.26 4.40
CA PHE A 81 2.31 -0.09 3.56
C PHE A 81 1.62 1.14 4.16
N ALA A 82 1.98 2.29 3.65
CA ALA A 82 1.31 3.55 3.88
C ALA A 82 1.24 4.34 2.57
N ASP A 83 0.05 4.80 2.25
CA ASP A 83 -0.25 5.61 1.09
C ASP A 83 -0.86 6.95 1.51
N ILE A 84 -0.48 8.01 0.80
CA ILE A 84 -1.14 9.29 0.86
C ILE A 84 -1.24 9.86 -0.56
N TRP A 85 -2.41 10.30 -0.94
CA TRP A 85 -2.65 10.87 -2.27
C TRP A 85 -3.73 11.96 -2.24
N ASN A 86 -3.88 12.67 -3.35
CA ASN A 86 -5.00 13.58 -3.53
C ASN A 86 -5.97 13.08 -4.60
N ASP A 87 -7.26 13.24 -4.33
CA ASP A 87 -8.39 13.09 -5.25
C ASP A 87 -9.07 14.45 -5.38
N GLY A 88 -8.67 15.23 -6.39
CA GLY A 88 -9.02 16.65 -6.47
C GLY A 88 -8.43 17.44 -5.31
N ASP A 89 -9.27 18.11 -4.54
CA ASP A 89 -8.87 18.88 -3.36
C ASP A 89 -8.81 18.02 -2.07
N LEU A 90 -9.32 16.80 -2.12
CA LEU A 90 -9.34 15.91 -0.97
C LEU A 90 -8.02 15.17 -0.83
N VAL A 91 -7.42 15.22 0.34
CA VAL A 91 -6.27 14.35 0.68
C VAL A 91 -6.80 13.09 1.36
N VAL A 92 -6.41 11.96 0.80
CA VAL A 92 -6.73 10.62 1.29
C VAL A 92 -5.45 9.97 1.79
N TRP A 93 -5.52 9.27 2.89
CA TRP A 93 -4.41 8.44 3.33
C TRP A 93 -4.89 7.12 3.94
N MET A 94 -4.06 6.11 3.83
CA MET A 94 -4.27 4.82 4.49
C MET A 94 -2.94 4.17 4.86
N THR A 95 -2.96 3.34 5.88
CA THR A 95 -1.85 2.48 6.25
C THR A 95 -2.38 1.14 6.75
N GLU A 96 -1.61 0.09 6.50
CA GLU A 96 -2.00 -1.28 6.83
C GLU A 96 -0.80 -2.04 7.40
N PRO A 97 -0.43 -1.77 8.68
CA PRO A 97 0.57 -2.57 9.38
C PRO A 97 0.05 -3.98 9.62
N GLN A 98 0.91 -4.97 9.36
CA GLN A 98 0.63 -6.40 9.47
C GLN A 98 1.70 -7.08 10.30
N ILE A 99 1.29 -8.04 11.13
CA ILE A 99 2.18 -8.94 11.86
C ILE A 99 1.82 -10.39 11.56
N TRP A 100 2.82 -11.21 11.27
CA TRP A 100 2.65 -12.60 10.89
C TRP A 100 3.58 -13.51 11.69
N TYR A 101 3.04 -14.64 12.17
CA TYR A 101 3.79 -15.72 12.81
C TYR A 101 3.76 -16.97 11.94
N SER A 102 4.93 -17.46 11.53
CA SER A 102 5.09 -18.59 10.60
C SER A 102 5.35 -19.91 11.32
N PHE A 103 4.65 -20.96 10.88
CA PHE A 103 4.78 -22.36 11.29
C PHE A 103 5.12 -23.23 10.07
N GLY A 104 6.32 -23.11 9.56
CA GLY A 104 6.68 -23.76 8.28
C GLY A 104 5.95 -23.08 7.11
N GLN A 105 5.10 -23.82 6.42
CA GLN A 105 4.32 -23.30 5.28
C GLN A 105 3.06 -22.52 5.69
N LEU A 106 2.67 -22.57 6.95
CA LEU A 106 1.50 -21.87 7.47
C LEU A 106 1.94 -20.62 8.22
N ALA A 107 1.30 -19.50 7.98
CA ALA A 107 1.41 -18.32 8.82
C ALA A 107 0.04 -17.83 9.28
N VAL A 108 -0.02 -17.40 10.54
CA VAL A 108 -1.20 -16.76 11.12
C VAL A 108 -0.83 -15.36 11.55
N GLY A 109 -1.73 -14.43 11.42
CA GLY A 109 -1.44 -13.05 11.74
C GLY A 109 -2.66 -12.16 11.57
N GLY A 110 -2.40 -10.87 11.48
CA GLY A 110 -3.43 -9.89 11.24
C GLY A 110 -2.86 -8.58 10.77
N GLU A 111 -3.76 -7.76 10.35
CA GLU A 111 -3.51 -6.40 9.85
C GLU A 111 -4.51 -5.44 10.47
N VAL A 112 -4.15 -4.17 10.50
CA VAL A 112 -5.07 -3.11 10.89
C VAL A 112 -5.03 -2.05 9.80
N GLU A 113 -6.11 -1.95 9.00
CA GLU A 113 -6.27 -0.79 8.14
C GLU A 113 -6.61 0.43 8.99
N ILE A 114 -5.86 1.50 8.81
CA ILE A 114 -6.13 2.82 9.40
C ILE A 114 -6.17 3.80 8.25
N SER A 115 -7.31 4.47 8.06
CA SER A 115 -7.51 5.33 6.90
C SER A 115 -8.35 6.56 7.24
N GLN A 116 -8.22 7.60 6.41
CA GLN A 116 -9.06 8.80 6.45
C GLN A 116 -9.42 9.21 5.02
N ASN A 117 -10.67 9.58 4.83
CA ASN A 117 -11.25 9.93 3.53
C ASN A 117 -11.24 8.78 2.50
N PHE A 118 -10.87 7.56 2.90
CA PHE A 118 -10.78 6.39 2.03
C PHE A 118 -12.09 5.58 2.02
N VAL A 119 -12.70 5.36 3.18
CA VAL A 119 -13.93 4.57 3.29
C VAL A 119 -15.13 5.43 2.89
N TRP A 120 -15.83 4.99 1.85
CA TRP A 120 -16.99 5.70 1.36
C TRP A 120 -18.08 5.85 2.42
N GLY A 121 -18.55 7.08 2.63
CA GLY A 121 -19.57 7.40 3.62
C GLY A 121 -19.08 7.57 5.05
N ALA A 122 -17.80 7.36 5.33
CA ALA A 122 -17.21 7.58 6.67
C ALA A 122 -16.93 9.06 6.99
N GLY A 123 -17.01 9.94 5.98
CA GLY A 123 -16.64 11.35 6.14
C GLY A 123 -15.16 11.53 6.41
N GLU A 124 -14.82 12.55 7.20
CA GLU A 124 -13.43 12.87 7.56
C GLU A 124 -12.94 12.12 8.81
N ASP A 125 -13.73 11.22 9.38
CA ASP A 125 -13.35 10.44 10.55
C ASP A 125 -12.28 9.40 10.21
N ILE A 126 -11.34 9.19 11.13
CA ILE A 126 -10.36 8.12 11.00
C ILE A 126 -11.07 6.78 11.22
N GLN A 127 -10.90 5.89 10.27
CA GLN A 127 -11.40 4.52 10.32
C GLN A 127 -10.30 3.57 10.77
N VAL A 128 -10.65 2.58 11.58
CA VAL A 128 -9.73 1.53 12.07
C VAL A 128 -10.42 0.18 11.89
N MET A 129 -9.88 -0.66 11.01
CA MET A 129 -10.48 -1.92 10.62
C MET A 129 -9.47 -3.07 10.81
N PRO A 130 -9.51 -3.77 11.97
CA PRO A 130 -8.64 -4.92 12.20
C PRO A 130 -9.14 -6.17 11.46
N THR A 131 -8.20 -6.93 10.90
CA THR A 131 -8.45 -8.19 10.21
C THR A 131 -7.48 -9.26 10.70
N LEU A 132 -7.97 -10.49 10.87
CA LEU A 132 -7.16 -11.68 11.15
C LEU A 132 -7.07 -12.52 9.89
N GLY A 133 -5.90 -13.12 9.66
CA GLY A 133 -5.64 -13.87 8.45
C GLY A 133 -4.78 -15.11 8.66
N VAL A 134 -4.86 -15.98 7.68
CA VAL A 134 -4.03 -17.18 7.54
C VAL A 134 -3.44 -17.18 6.14
N LYS A 135 -2.13 -17.40 6.04
CA LYS A 135 -1.42 -17.56 4.78
C LYS A 135 -0.87 -18.98 4.67
N TRP A 136 -0.95 -19.54 3.46
CA TRP A 136 -0.29 -20.79 3.13
C TRP A 136 0.74 -20.54 2.02
N GLU A 137 2.01 -20.88 2.28
CA GLU A 137 3.10 -20.74 1.32
C GLU A 137 3.45 -22.13 0.73
N PHE A 138 3.53 -22.21 -0.61
CA PHE A 138 3.77 -23.44 -1.36
C PHE A 138 5.25 -23.64 -1.70
#